data_f8027216096115fb788622c0b72c1551
#
_entry.id   f8027216096115fb788622c0b72c1551
#
_cell.length_a   1.000
_cell.length_b   1.000
_cell.length_c   1.000
_cell.angle_alpha   90.00
_cell.angle_beta   90.00
_cell.angle_gamma   90.00
#
_symmetry.space_group_name_H-M   'P 1'
#
loop_
_entity.id
_entity.type
_entity.pdbx_description
1 polymer ?
#
loop_
_entity_poly.entity_id
_entity_poly.type
_entity_poly.pdbx_seq_one_letter_code
_entity_poly.pdbx_strand_id
1 'polypeptide(L)'
;MADKTEGKIDIDADPKAIMAVIEDYEAYPEWAGQIKKVEVRARDDSKRGKQVYYEVSQGPMKADYVLEYTYKPDDGGVSWTFVEGNGLRDLQGDYTLEADGSKTHVTYKAKVDITIPMLGFIKRKMEKLVIDTALKGLKKRVESLS
;
A
#
# COMPACT_ATOMS: atom_id res chain seq x y z
N MET A 1 -19.01 -0.49 -8.32
CA MET A 1 -18.32 0.67 -8.90
C MET A 1 -16.99 0.89 -8.16
N ALA A 2 -15.92 1.08 -8.90
CA ALA A 2 -14.61 1.28 -8.33
C ALA A 2 -14.45 2.71 -7.79
N ASP A 3 -13.83 2.83 -6.63
CA ASP A 3 -13.56 4.13 -6.01
C ASP A 3 -12.08 4.45 -6.08
N LYS A 4 -11.79 5.70 -6.40
CA LYS A 4 -10.41 6.19 -6.47
C LYS A 4 -10.10 7.03 -5.25
N THR A 5 -8.91 6.81 -4.68
CA THR A 5 -8.40 7.61 -3.59
C THR A 5 -7.02 8.12 -3.96
N GLU A 6 -6.68 9.31 -3.49
CA GLU A 6 -5.37 9.91 -3.75
C GLU A 6 -4.98 10.76 -2.55
N GLY A 7 -3.70 10.72 -2.20
CA GLY A 7 -3.16 11.56 -1.15
C GLY A 7 -1.67 11.79 -1.34
N LYS A 8 -1.15 12.77 -0.63
CA LYS A 8 0.27 13.14 -0.69
C LYS A 8 0.78 13.41 0.72
N ILE A 9 2.07 13.13 0.92
CA ILE A 9 2.75 13.46 2.18
C ILE A 9 4.23 13.68 1.89
N ASP A 10 4.87 14.49 2.74
CA ASP A 10 6.33 14.65 2.70
C ASP A 10 6.92 13.81 3.81
N ILE A 11 7.94 13.02 3.46
CA ILE A 11 8.64 12.18 4.44
C ILE A 11 10.09 12.66 4.54
N ASP A 12 10.58 12.77 5.75
CA ASP A 12 11.93 13.27 6.04
C ASP A 12 12.96 12.14 5.90
N ALA A 13 13.08 11.64 4.67
CA ALA A 13 13.98 10.55 4.31
C ALA A 13 14.17 10.56 2.80
N ASP A 14 15.20 9.87 2.31
CA ASP A 14 15.41 9.75 0.86
C ASP A 14 14.53 8.66 0.25
N PRO A 15 14.33 8.65 -1.07
CA PRO A 15 13.49 7.64 -1.72
C PRO A 15 13.93 6.20 -1.45
N LYS A 16 15.23 5.95 -1.34
CA LYS A 16 15.76 4.61 -1.09
C LYS A 16 15.31 4.08 0.27
N ALA A 17 15.37 4.91 1.30
CA ALA A 17 14.94 4.54 2.66
C ALA A 17 13.43 4.26 2.68
N ILE A 18 12.65 5.05 1.96
CA ILE A 18 11.20 4.88 1.88
C ILE A 18 10.86 3.60 1.13
N MET A 19 11.52 3.35 0.01
CA MET A 19 11.31 2.11 -0.75
C MET A 19 11.68 0.87 0.06
N ALA A 20 12.72 0.95 0.89
CA ALA A 20 13.09 -0.17 1.75
C ALA A 20 11.95 -0.58 2.68
N VAL A 21 11.16 0.38 3.17
CA VAL A 21 9.99 0.10 4.01
C VAL A 21 8.83 -0.42 3.16
N ILE A 22 8.58 0.18 1.99
CA ILE A 22 7.51 -0.24 1.08
C ILE A 22 7.74 -1.67 0.60
N GLU A 23 8.98 -2.05 0.30
CA GLU A 23 9.33 -3.39 -0.19
C GLU A 23 9.37 -4.45 0.91
N ASP A 24 9.38 -4.06 2.17
CA ASP A 24 9.40 -4.97 3.30
C ASP A 24 7.97 -5.41 3.64
N TYR A 25 7.36 -6.14 2.70
CA TYR A 25 5.94 -6.52 2.77
C TYR A 25 5.60 -7.32 4.01
N GLU A 26 6.45 -8.25 4.40
CA GLU A 26 6.18 -9.14 5.54
C GLU A 26 6.18 -8.41 6.89
N ALA A 27 6.73 -7.20 6.94
CA ALA A 27 6.70 -6.36 8.14
C ALA A 27 5.45 -5.47 8.23
N TYR A 28 4.60 -5.45 7.19
CA TYR A 28 3.41 -4.58 7.17
C TYR A 28 2.50 -4.73 8.40
N PRO A 29 2.24 -5.94 8.92
CA PRO A 29 1.40 -6.05 10.12
C PRO A 29 1.94 -5.29 11.34
N GLU A 30 3.23 -4.97 11.36
CA GLU A 30 3.84 -4.23 12.47
C GLU A 30 3.43 -2.76 12.51
N TRP A 31 3.03 -2.18 11.36
CA TRP A 31 2.68 -0.76 11.31
C TRP A 31 1.36 -0.48 10.57
N ALA A 32 0.77 -1.46 9.93
CA ALA A 32 -0.52 -1.34 9.23
C ALA A 32 -1.51 -2.32 9.86
N GLY A 33 -2.20 -1.87 10.91
CA GLY A 33 -3.00 -2.74 11.78
C GLY A 33 -4.13 -3.51 11.10
N GLN A 34 -4.67 -3.02 9.98
CA GLN A 34 -5.70 -3.74 9.25
C GLN A 34 -5.14 -4.92 8.45
N ILE A 35 -3.84 -4.95 8.21
CA ILE A 35 -3.18 -6.06 7.52
C ILE A 35 -2.79 -7.10 8.58
N LYS A 36 -3.37 -8.29 8.50
CA LYS A 36 -3.18 -9.34 9.50
C LYS A 36 -2.12 -10.35 9.11
N LYS A 37 -1.95 -10.59 7.81
CA LYS A 37 -0.96 -11.53 7.30
C LYS A 37 -0.46 -11.07 5.94
N VAL A 38 0.83 -11.24 5.71
CA VAL A 38 1.46 -10.97 4.41
C VAL A 38 2.39 -12.10 4.07
N GLU A 39 2.35 -12.58 2.83
CA GLU A 39 3.21 -13.65 2.35
C GLU A 39 3.70 -13.30 0.95
N VAL A 40 5.01 -13.16 0.78
CA VAL A 40 5.61 -12.94 -0.54
C VAL A 40 5.67 -14.28 -1.25
N ARG A 41 4.88 -14.42 -2.32
CA ARG A 41 4.73 -15.68 -3.06
C ARG A 41 5.66 -15.82 -4.26
N ALA A 42 6.08 -14.68 -4.82
CA ALA A 42 7.02 -14.67 -5.93
C ALA A 42 7.90 -13.44 -5.83
N ARG A 43 9.14 -13.56 -6.28
CA ARG A 43 10.10 -12.45 -6.29
C ARG A 43 10.63 -12.25 -7.72
N ASP A 44 10.99 -11.02 -8.05
CA ASP A 44 11.59 -10.69 -9.34
C ASP A 44 13.09 -11.00 -9.34
N ASP A 45 13.76 -10.70 -10.44
CA ASP A 45 15.21 -10.96 -10.61
C ASP A 45 16.05 -10.18 -9.58
N SER A 46 15.55 -9.09 -9.06
CA SER A 46 16.21 -8.29 -8.02
C SER A 46 15.84 -8.75 -6.61
N LYS A 47 15.10 -9.85 -6.50
CA LYS A 47 14.60 -10.43 -5.24
C LYS A 47 13.56 -9.57 -4.53
N ARG A 48 12.97 -8.61 -5.22
CA ARG A 48 11.85 -7.81 -4.70
C ARG A 48 10.55 -8.60 -4.82
N GLY A 49 9.61 -8.34 -3.94
CA GLY A 49 8.30 -8.98 -4.01
C GLY A 49 7.60 -8.68 -5.32
N LYS A 50 7.28 -9.72 -6.09
CA LYS A 50 6.55 -9.60 -7.34
C LYS A 50 5.08 -9.93 -7.16
N GLN A 51 4.78 -11.04 -6.47
CA GLN A 51 3.42 -11.38 -6.09
C GLN A 51 3.36 -11.53 -4.58
N VAL A 52 2.42 -10.84 -3.95
CA VAL A 52 2.29 -10.77 -2.51
C VAL A 52 0.85 -11.05 -2.11
N TYR A 53 0.68 -11.98 -1.18
CA TYR A 53 -0.61 -12.36 -0.62
C TYR A 53 -0.88 -11.57 0.65
N TYR A 54 -2.12 -11.09 0.80
CA TYR A 54 -2.55 -10.32 1.96
C TYR A 54 -3.82 -10.89 2.57
N GLU A 55 -3.90 -10.86 3.91
CA GLU A 55 -5.14 -11.03 4.64
C GLU A 55 -5.39 -9.75 5.41
N VAL A 56 -6.53 -9.11 5.17
CA VAL A 56 -6.88 -7.84 5.82
C VAL A 56 -8.22 -7.96 6.53
N SER A 57 -8.35 -7.24 7.64
CA SER A 57 -9.58 -7.22 8.42
C SER A 57 -9.70 -5.87 9.11
N GLN A 58 -10.83 -5.18 8.88
CA GLN A 58 -11.09 -3.89 9.50
C GLN A 58 -12.60 -3.71 9.62
N GLY A 59 -13.12 -3.75 10.86
CA GLY A 59 -14.54 -3.67 11.11
C GLY A 59 -15.29 -4.82 10.41
N PRO A 60 -16.33 -4.54 9.64
CA PRO A 60 -17.07 -5.57 8.92
C PRO A 60 -16.33 -6.08 7.68
N MET A 61 -15.24 -5.41 7.29
CA MET A 61 -14.50 -5.75 6.09
C MET A 61 -13.49 -6.85 6.37
N LYS A 62 -13.54 -7.93 5.56
CA LYS A 62 -12.50 -8.95 5.52
C LYS A 62 -12.20 -9.24 4.06
N ALA A 63 -10.94 -9.35 3.73
CA ALA A 63 -10.51 -9.66 2.37
C ALA A 63 -9.18 -10.41 2.42
N ASP A 64 -8.98 -11.26 1.43
CA ASP A 64 -7.68 -11.86 1.18
C ASP A 64 -7.43 -11.78 -0.32
N TYR A 65 -6.22 -11.44 -0.72
CA TYR A 65 -5.93 -11.21 -2.12
C TYR A 65 -4.44 -11.29 -2.42
N VAL A 66 -4.15 -11.43 -3.71
CA VAL A 66 -2.78 -11.38 -4.24
C VAL A 66 -2.65 -10.17 -5.15
N LEU A 67 -1.59 -9.39 -4.93
CA LEU A 67 -1.24 -8.26 -5.78
C LEU A 67 0.06 -8.55 -6.51
N GLU A 68 0.17 -8.05 -7.73
CA GLU A 68 1.40 -8.09 -8.50
C GLU A 68 2.03 -6.71 -8.55
N TYR A 69 3.31 -6.62 -8.25
CA TYR A 69 4.04 -5.35 -8.13
C TYR A 69 4.99 -5.13 -9.27
N THR A 70 5.07 -3.88 -9.73
CA THR A 70 6.02 -3.43 -10.74
C THR A 70 6.74 -2.20 -10.17
N TYR A 71 8.07 -2.25 -10.13
CA TYR A 71 8.88 -1.21 -9.52
C TYR A 71 9.30 -0.17 -10.54
N LYS A 72 9.23 1.11 -10.14
CA LYS A 72 9.67 2.23 -10.96
C LYS A 72 11.20 2.38 -10.84
N PRO A 73 11.87 2.86 -11.90
CA PRO A 73 13.33 3.02 -11.84
C PRO A 73 13.75 4.06 -10.80
N ASP A 74 14.98 3.94 -10.31
CA ASP A 74 15.64 4.91 -9.42
C ASP A 74 14.87 5.19 -8.13
N ASP A 75 14.26 4.13 -7.55
CA ASP A 75 13.47 4.25 -6.33
C ASP A 75 12.31 5.25 -6.46
N GLY A 76 11.78 5.38 -7.68
CA GLY A 76 10.69 6.31 -7.99
C GLY A 76 9.32 5.85 -7.55
N GLY A 77 9.21 4.65 -6.97
CA GLY A 77 7.97 4.12 -6.47
C GLY A 77 7.66 2.71 -6.95
N VAL A 78 6.40 2.32 -6.79
CA VAL A 78 5.93 0.97 -7.15
C VAL A 78 4.46 1.06 -7.52
N SER A 79 4.04 0.23 -8.47
CA SER A 79 2.62 0.08 -8.80
C SER A 79 2.19 -1.36 -8.58
N TRP A 80 0.89 -1.56 -8.38
CA TRP A 80 0.34 -2.89 -8.16
C TRP A 80 -0.99 -3.07 -8.88
N THR A 81 -1.27 -4.34 -9.22
CA THR A 81 -2.51 -4.75 -9.84
C THR A 81 -3.05 -5.98 -9.12
N PHE A 82 -4.37 -6.13 -9.17
CA PHE A 82 -5.07 -7.25 -8.55
C PHE A 82 -4.88 -8.51 -9.40
N VAL A 83 -4.49 -9.62 -8.75
CA VAL A 83 -4.36 -10.92 -9.41
C VAL A 83 -5.58 -11.77 -9.13
N GLU A 84 -5.89 -11.99 -7.86
CA GLU A 84 -7.03 -12.80 -7.41
C GLU A 84 -7.33 -12.52 -5.95
N GLY A 85 -8.52 -12.89 -5.49
CA GLY A 85 -8.84 -12.77 -4.08
C GLY A 85 -10.31 -12.83 -3.77
N ASN A 86 -10.62 -12.69 -2.48
CA ASN A 86 -11.98 -12.69 -1.96
C ASN A 86 -12.23 -11.38 -1.20
N GLY A 87 -13.46 -10.88 -1.30
CA GLY A 87 -13.84 -9.64 -0.63
C GLY A 87 -13.70 -8.40 -1.50
N LEU A 88 -12.98 -8.48 -2.61
CA LEU A 88 -12.89 -7.40 -3.58
C LEU A 88 -12.75 -7.95 -4.99
N ARG A 89 -13.11 -7.11 -5.98
CA ARG A 89 -13.04 -7.44 -7.41
C ARG A 89 -11.82 -6.83 -8.07
N ASP A 90 -11.31 -5.73 -7.52
CA ASP A 90 -10.17 -5.02 -8.09
C ASP A 90 -9.47 -4.19 -7.02
N LEU A 91 -8.16 -4.14 -7.11
CA LEU A 91 -7.34 -3.27 -6.27
C LEU A 91 -6.06 -2.95 -7.05
N GLN A 92 -5.93 -1.71 -7.47
CA GLN A 92 -4.75 -1.27 -8.19
C GLN A 92 -4.35 0.11 -7.71
N GLY A 93 -3.07 0.44 -7.84
CA GLY A 93 -2.60 1.73 -7.41
C GLY A 93 -1.10 1.87 -7.58
N ASP A 94 -0.59 2.96 -7.04
CA ASP A 94 0.84 3.21 -7.04
C ASP A 94 1.27 4.17 -5.93
N TYR A 95 2.56 4.09 -5.61
CA TYR A 95 3.30 5.11 -4.92
C TYR A 95 4.23 5.78 -5.93
N THR A 96 4.31 7.10 -5.88
CA THR A 96 5.30 7.89 -6.64
C THR A 96 6.13 8.68 -5.66
N LEU A 97 7.45 8.56 -5.76
CA LEU A 97 8.40 9.20 -4.86
C LEU A 97 9.25 10.19 -5.64
N GLU A 98 9.30 11.44 -5.16
CA GLU A 98 10.12 12.50 -5.77
C GLU A 98 11.02 13.11 -4.70
N ALA A 99 12.33 12.98 -4.89
CA ALA A 99 13.31 13.54 -3.97
C ALA A 99 13.31 15.07 -4.04
N ASP A 100 13.41 15.72 -2.88
CA ASP A 100 13.48 17.16 -2.76
C ASP A 100 14.40 17.50 -1.59
N GLY A 101 15.69 17.60 -1.87
CA GLY A 101 16.70 17.81 -0.83
C GLY A 101 16.78 16.62 0.12
N SER A 102 16.58 16.88 1.42
CA SER A 102 16.64 15.85 2.45
C SER A 102 15.31 15.11 2.65
N LYS A 103 14.26 15.53 1.94
CA LYS A 103 12.93 14.92 2.07
C LYS A 103 12.46 14.37 0.73
N THR A 104 11.37 13.61 0.77
CA THR A 104 10.75 13.03 -0.41
C THR A 104 9.26 13.35 -0.41
N HIS A 105 8.75 13.78 -1.56
CA HIS A 105 7.32 13.93 -1.78
C HIS A 105 6.75 12.57 -2.19
N VAL A 106 5.80 12.06 -1.43
CA VAL A 106 5.18 10.76 -1.68
C VAL A 106 3.73 10.98 -2.11
N THR A 107 3.38 10.45 -3.27
CA THR A 107 2.00 10.46 -3.75
C THR A 107 1.49 9.03 -3.78
N TYR A 108 0.31 8.81 -3.22
CA TYR A 108 -0.37 7.51 -3.20
C TYR A 108 -1.67 7.63 -3.98
N LYS A 109 -1.88 6.72 -4.92
CA LYS A 109 -3.13 6.61 -5.68
C LYS A 109 -3.58 5.17 -5.64
N ALA A 110 -4.88 4.96 -5.37
CA ALA A 110 -5.44 3.63 -5.37
C ALA A 110 -6.87 3.63 -5.91
N LYS A 111 -7.23 2.51 -6.50
CA LYS A 111 -8.58 2.25 -6.99
C LYS A 111 -8.99 0.90 -6.45
N VAL A 112 -10.12 0.84 -5.76
CA VAL A 112 -10.60 -0.39 -5.14
C VAL A 112 -12.07 -0.63 -5.50
N ASP A 113 -12.41 -1.89 -5.76
CA ASP A 113 -13.79 -2.32 -5.98
C ASP A 113 -14.07 -3.47 -5.00
N ILE A 114 -14.85 -3.17 -3.96
CA ILE A 114 -15.17 -4.10 -2.88
C ILE A 114 -16.46 -4.84 -3.23
N THR A 115 -16.49 -6.17 -3.00
CA THR A 115 -17.66 -6.99 -3.29
C THR A 115 -18.76 -6.85 -2.24
N ILE A 116 -18.41 -6.45 -1.02
CA ILE A 116 -19.36 -6.34 0.08
C ILE A 116 -20.03 -4.97 0.06
N PRO A 117 -21.37 -4.91 -0.02
CA PRO A 117 -22.07 -3.62 0.02
C PRO A 117 -21.83 -2.90 1.34
N MET A 118 -21.54 -1.61 1.27
CA MET A 118 -21.33 -0.79 2.44
C MET A 118 -22.08 0.52 2.33
N LEU A 119 -22.59 1.02 3.46
CA LEU A 119 -23.16 2.35 3.54
C LEU A 119 -22.06 3.38 3.24
N GLY A 120 -22.43 4.47 2.57
CA GLY A 120 -21.47 5.45 2.09
C GLY A 120 -20.54 6.01 3.16
N PHE A 121 -21.03 6.23 4.38
CA PHE A 121 -20.20 6.78 5.45
C PHE A 121 -19.17 5.77 5.96
N ILE A 122 -19.52 4.47 5.97
CA ILE A 122 -18.58 3.40 6.36
C ILE A 122 -17.49 3.27 5.30
N LYS A 123 -17.87 3.33 4.04
CA LYS A 123 -16.95 3.26 2.91
C LYS A 123 -15.95 4.40 2.94
N ARG A 124 -16.41 5.65 3.17
CA ARG A 124 -15.52 6.82 3.27
C ARG A 124 -14.55 6.69 4.44
N LYS A 125 -15.02 6.13 5.56
CA LYS A 125 -14.19 5.92 6.74
C LYS A 125 -13.06 4.93 6.45
N MET A 126 -13.38 3.86 5.72
CA MET A 126 -12.38 2.87 5.34
C MET A 126 -11.39 3.40 4.33
N GLU A 127 -11.84 4.19 3.37
CA GLU A 127 -10.96 4.84 2.40
C GLU A 127 -9.98 5.78 3.08
N LYS A 128 -10.48 6.56 4.06
CA LYS A 128 -9.63 7.45 4.85
C LYS A 128 -8.60 6.66 5.64
N LEU A 129 -8.99 5.55 6.25
CA LEU A 129 -8.07 4.70 7.00
C LEU A 129 -6.97 4.14 6.10
N VAL A 130 -7.32 3.69 4.91
CA VAL A 130 -6.34 3.17 3.95
C VAL A 130 -5.34 4.25 3.56
N ILE A 131 -5.80 5.44 3.21
CA ILE A 131 -4.93 6.56 2.86
C ILE A 131 -4.04 6.97 4.05
N ASP A 132 -4.62 7.09 5.23
CA ASP A 132 -3.86 7.48 6.42
C ASP A 132 -2.77 6.45 6.72
N THR A 133 -3.07 5.17 6.60
CA THR A 133 -2.08 4.12 6.81
C THR A 133 -1.00 4.16 5.72
N ALA A 134 -1.40 4.31 4.46
CA ALA A 134 -0.47 4.32 3.34
C ALA A 134 0.48 5.51 3.38
N LEU A 135 0.06 6.64 3.93
CA LEU A 135 0.85 7.87 3.95
C LEU A 135 1.39 8.19 5.34
N LYS A 136 0.51 8.44 6.32
CA LYS A 136 0.95 8.79 7.69
C LYS A 136 1.60 7.62 8.39
N GLY A 137 1.08 6.41 8.19
CA GLY A 137 1.67 5.20 8.74
C GLY A 137 3.04 4.95 8.15
N LEU A 138 3.17 5.07 6.83
CA LEU A 138 4.44 4.93 6.13
C LEU A 138 5.46 5.95 6.63
N LYS A 139 5.07 7.22 6.74
CA LYS A 139 5.93 8.29 7.25
C LYS A 139 6.44 7.97 8.65
N LYS A 140 5.53 7.59 9.54
CA LYS A 140 5.87 7.24 10.92
C LYS A 140 6.85 6.07 10.97
N ARG A 141 6.60 5.04 10.18
CA ARG A 141 7.47 3.86 10.14
C ARG A 141 8.87 4.21 9.62
N VAL A 142 8.95 4.93 8.50
CA VAL A 142 10.24 5.34 7.90
C VAL A 142 11.04 6.18 8.88
N GLU A 143 10.40 7.20 9.47
CA GLU A 143 11.10 8.11 10.38
C GLU A 143 11.50 7.43 11.69
N SER A 144 10.81 6.38 12.11
CA SER A 144 11.15 5.61 13.30
C SER A 144 12.41 4.75 13.11
N LEU A 145 12.78 4.47 11.87
CA LEU A 145 13.93 3.62 11.55
C LEU A 145 15.19 4.42 11.25
N SER A 146 15.09 5.73 11.21
CA SER A 146 16.24 6.60 10.93
C SER A 146 16.98 6.99 12.20
#